data_efe41f2380261f90f94a34023246147a
#
_entry.id   efe41f2380261f90f94a34023246147a
#
_cell.length_a   1.000
_cell.length_b   1.000
_cell.length_c   1.000
_cell.angle_alpha   90.00
_cell.angle_beta   90.00
_cell.angle_gamma   90.00
#
_symmetry.space_group_name_H-M   'P 1'
#
loop_
_entity.id
_entity.type
_entity.pdbx_description
1 polymer ?
#
loop_
_entity_poly.entity_id
_entity_poly.type
_entity_poly.pdbx_seq_one_letter_code
_entity_poly.pdbx_strand_id
1 'polypeptide(L)'
;MKLLTALLLSLSICLPALASSDKKEAPTTLYYNLTPALIGNLADTGNRLKFFKADVSLRVTGTEAEEKIKQHEPLIRHQMVMLFSAQTSETINAPDGRENLRLEALKKVQDAINGEEGKPIVEDLFFNNLIIQ
;
A
#
# COMPACT_ATOMS: atom_id res chain seq x y z
N MET A 1 56.98 59.23 23.94
CA MET A 1 55.55 59.37 24.19
C MET A 1 54.81 59.37 22.83
N LYS A 2 54.41 58.29 22.38
CA LYS A 2 53.42 58.19 21.30
C LYS A 2 52.62 56.93 21.50
N LEU A 3 51.40 57.10 21.91
CA LEU A 3 50.38 56.14 22.05
C LEU A 3 50.00 55.66 20.66
N LEU A 4 50.27 54.42 20.30
CA LEU A 4 49.76 53.76 19.16
C LEU A 4 48.64 52.81 19.62
N THR A 5 47.47 53.35 19.61
CA THR A 5 46.23 52.54 19.78
C THR A 5 46.04 51.66 18.56
N ALA A 6 46.42 50.42 18.70
CA ALA A 6 46.06 49.41 17.70
C ALA A 6 44.61 49.04 17.86
N LEU A 7 43.79 49.55 16.96
CA LEU A 7 42.38 49.19 16.81
C LEU A 7 42.30 47.81 16.16
N LEU A 8 42.16 46.78 16.93
CA LEU A 8 41.87 45.44 16.45
C LEU A 8 40.39 45.37 16.07
N LEU A 9 40.14 45.55 14.78
CA LEU A 9 38.85 45.34 14.19
C LEU A 9 38.61 43.82 14.07
N SER A 10 37.94 43.24 15.06
CA SER A 10 37.51 41.85 15.01
C SER A 10 36.32 41.73 14.05
N LEU A 11 36.62 41.32 12.83
CA LEU A 11 35.64 40.95 11.85
C LEU A 11 35.01 39.59 12.21
N SER A 12 33.93 39.65 12.99
CA SER A 12 33.09 38.47 13.26
C SER A 12 32.42 38.07 11.96
N ILE A 13 33.00 37.08 11.28
CA ILE A 13 32.36 36.39 10.16
C ILE A 13 31.26 35.52 10.76
N CYS A 14 30.04 36.07 10.78
CA CYS A 14 28.84 35.30 11.04
C CYS A 14 28.60 34.41 9.82
N LEU A 15 29.03 33.14 9.87
CA LEU A 15 28.58 32.13 8.93
C LEU A 15 27.10 31.89 9.22
N PRO A 16 26.20 32.12 8.27
CA PRO A 16 24.84 31.57 8.40
C PRO A 16 25.01 30.07 8.39
N ALA A 17 24.72 29.43 9.51
CA ALA A 17 24.43 28.01 9.54
C ALA A 17 23.24 27.79 8.63
N LEU A 18 23.48 27.30 7.43
CA LEU A 18 22.47 26.65 6.60
C LEU A 18 21.98 25.45 7.41
N ALA A 19 21.04 25.70 8.30
CA ALA A 19 20.19 24.66 8.82
C ALA A 19 19.41 24.12 7.61
N SER A 20 19.96 23.08 7.00
CA SER A 20 19.19 22.21 6.14
C SER A 20 18.10 21.62 7.04
N SER A 21 16.96 22.28 7.05
CA SER A 21 15.77 21.66 7.57
C SER A 21 15.41 20.58 6.56
N ASP A 22 15.93 19.37 6.77
CA ASP A 22 15.31 18.17 6.26
C ASP A 22 13.90 18.13 6.87
N LYS A 23 12.98 18.82 6.22
CA LYS A 23 11.57 18.55 6.38
C LYS A 23 11.39 17.16 5.81
N LYS A 24 11.50 16.14 6.66
CA LYS A 24 10.83 14.88 6.42
C LYS A 24 9.36 15.24 6.30
N GLU A 25 8.89 15.34 5.06
CA GLU A 25 7.46 15.44 4.81
C GLU A 25 6.79 14.27 5.52
N ALA A 26 5.70 14.54 6.23
CA ALA A 26 4.91 13.50 6.86
C ALA A 26 4.54 12.47 5.79
N PRO A 27 4.67 11.15 6.05
CA PRO A 27 4.34 10.12 5.06
C PRO A 27 2.91 10.30 4.57
N THR A 28 2.73 10.34 3.25
CA THR A 28 1.42 10.52 2.62
C THR A 28 0.73 9.19 2.44
N THR A 29 -0.58 9.15 2.70
CA THR A 29 -1.42 7.99 2.37
C THR A 29 -1.54 7.86 0.85
N LEU A 30 -1.25 6.67 0.34
CA LEU A 30 -1.29 6.32 -1.07
C LEU A 30 -2.21 5.13 -1.30
N TYR A 31 -2.80 5.07 -2.49
CA TYR A 31 -3.63 3.95 -2.92
C TYR A 31 -3.00 3.28 -4.13
N TYR A 32 -2.53 2.07 -3.93
CA TYR A 32 -1.95 1.26 -5.00
C TYR A 32 -3.04 0.42 -5.67
N ASN A 33 -3.27 0.64 -6.95
CA ASN A 33 -4.26 -0.08 -7.73
C ASN A 33 -3.64 -1.31 -8.38
N LEU A 34 -4.22 -2.49 -8.15
CA LEU A 34 -3.84 -3.70 -8.88
C LEU A 34 -4.41 -3.64 -10.31
N THR A 35 -3.54 -3.42 -11.28
CA THR A 35 -3.92 -3.34 -12.69
C THR A 35 -3.12 -4.34 -13.53
N PRO A 36 -3.77 -5.03 -14.49
CA PRO A 36 -5.19 -5.05 -14.78
C PRO A 36 -6.04 -5.69 -13.68
N ALA A 37 -7.39 -5.59 -13.79
CA ALA A 37 -8.32 -6.24 -12.87
C ALA A 37 -8.01 -7.72 -12.68
N LEU A 38 -8.32 -8.24 -11.50
CA LEU A 38 -8.26 -9.67 -11.22
C LEU A 38 -9.45 -10.37 -11.86
N ILE A 39 -9.22 -11.42 -12.63
CA ILE A 39 -10.26 -12.20 -13.29
C ILE A 39 -9.97 -13.68 -13.04
N GLY A 40 -10.98 -14.44 -12.71
CA GLY A 40 -10.87 -15.88 -12.51
C GLY A 40 -12.22 -16.55 -12.32
N ASN A 41 -12.17 -17.85 -12.11
CA ASN A 41 -13.34 -18.66 -11.87
C ASN A 41 -13.65 -18.75 -10.38
N LEU A 42 -14.94 -18.81 -10.05
CA LEU A 42 -15.42 -19.14 -8.70
C LEU A 42 -15.54 -20.66 -8.52
N ALA A 43 -15.69 -21.08 -7.26
CA ALA A 43 -15.84 -22.49 -6.89
C ALA A 43 -17.28 -23.02 -7.03
N ASP A 44 -18.14 -22.32 -7.76
CA ASP A 44 -19.51 -22.73 -7.98
C ASP A 44 -19.59 -24.09 -8.67
N THR A 45 -20.43 -24.98 -8.13
CA THR A 45 -20.72 -26.27 -8.70
C THR A 45 -22.05 -26.18 -9.47
N GLY A 46 -22.01 -26.31 -10.77
CA GLY A 46 -23.21 -26.24 -11.61
C GLY A 46 -22.89 -26.37 -13.11
N ASN A 47 -23.91 -26.30 -13.92
CA ASN A 47 -23.77 -26.43 -15.38
C ASN A 47 -23.13 -25.21 -16.05
N ARG A 48 -22.92 -24.12 -15.29
CA ARG A 48 -22.29 -22.88 -15.77
C ARG A 48 -21.13 -22.51 -14.86
N LEU A 49 -20.00 -22.24 -15.48
CA LEU A 49 -18.87 -21.63 -14.78
C LEU A 49 -19.26 -20.21 -14.36
N LYS A 50 -18.93 -19.87 -13.13
CA LYS A 50 -19.05 -18.51 -12.60
C LYS A 50 -17.70 -17.84 -12.58
N PHE A 51 -17.68 -16.56 -12.93
CA PHE A 51 -16.47 -15.76 -13.01
C PHE A 51 -16.55 -14.56 -12.07
N PHE A 52 -15.42 -14.13 -11.60
CA PHE A 52 -15.30 -12.85 -10.93
C PHE A 52 -14.39 -11.91 -11.73
N LYS A 53 -14.67 -10.63 -11.63
CA LYS A 53 -13.78 -9.54 -12.03
C LYS A 53 -13.71 -8.56 -10.85
N ALA A 54 -12.51 -8.32 -10.36
CA ALA A 54 -12.28 -7.46 -9.21
C ALA A 54 -11.23 -6.39 -9.51
N ASP A 55 -11.60 -5.14 -9.31
CA ASP A 55 -10.67 -4.01 -9.26
C ASP A 55 -10.35 -3.73 -7.79
N VAL A 56 -9.09 -3.85 -7.42
CA VAL A 56 -8.64 -3.79 -6.03
C VAL A 56 -7.63 -2.67 -5.84
N SER A 57 -7.81 -1.90 -4.78
CA SER A 57 -6.86 -0.89 -4.31
C SER A 57 -6.35 -1.25 -2.92
N LEU A 58 -5.07 -1.04 -2.70
CA LEU A 58 -4.40 -1.21 -1.41
C LEU A 58 -4.01 0.16 -0.86
N ARG A 59 -4.35 0.43 0.41
CA ARG A 59 -3.92 1.64 1.09
C ARG A 59 -2.60 1.39 1.81
N VAL A 60 -1.63 2.25 1.58
CA VAL A 60 -0.31 2.24 2.19
C VAL A 60 0.10 3.66 2.59
N THR A 61 1.11 3.79 3.43
CA THR A 61 1.65 5.08 3.84
C THR A 61 3.11 5.21 3.40
N GLY A 62 3.38 6.20 2.56
CA GLY A 62 4.68 6.55 2.05
C GLY A 62 5.08 5.84 0.75
N THR A 63 5.95 6.48 -0.02
CA THR A 63 6.41 5.99 -1.33
C THR A 63 7.25 4.72 -1.23
N GLU A 64 8.01 4.56 -0.15
CA GLU A 64 8.76 3.31 0.09
C GLU A 64 7.82 2.11 0.26
N ALA A 65 6.72 2.29 0.99
CA ALA A 65 5.70 1.26 1.14
C ALA A 65 5.05 0.92 -0.21
N GLU A 66 4.72 1.94 -1.00
CA GLU A 66 4.15 1.74 -2.35
C GLU A 66 5.09 0.96 -3.26
N GLU A 67 6.39 1.27 -3.26
CA GLU A 67 7.39 0.55 -4.05
C GLU A 67 7.50 -0.92 -3.63
N LYS A 68 7.47 -1.20 -2.33
CA LYS A 68 7.48 -2.57 -1.82
C LYS A 68 6.23 -3.34 -2.26
N ILE A 69 5.06 -2.74 -2.20
CA ILE A 69 3.83 -3.36 -2.71
C ILE A 69 3.93 -3.64 -4.20
N LYS A 70 4.44 -2.71 -4.99
CA LYS A 70 4.69 -2.90 -6.41
C LYS A 70 5.65 -4.07 -6.67
N GLN A 71 6.70 -4.19 -5.89
CA GLN A 71 7.68 -5.28 -5.99
C GLN A 71 7.05 -6.64 -5.70
N HIS A 72 6.11 -6.71 -4.75
CA HIS A 72 5.41 -7.93 -4.34
C HIS A 72 4.04 -8.10 -5.02
N GLU A 73 3.71 -7.30 -6.02
CA GLU A 73 2.41 -7.39 -6.71
C GLU A 73 2.10 -8.81 -7.22
N PRO A 74 3.03 -9.57 -7.80
CA PRO A 74 2.73 -10.94 -8.23
C PRO A 74 2.27 -11.85 -7.09
N LEU A 75 2.88 -11.73 -5.91
CA LEU A 75 2.49 -12.47 -4.72
C LEU A 75 1.09 -12.06 -4.25
N ILE A 76 0.83 -10.76 -4.20
CA ILE A 76 -0.47 -10.21 -3.81
C ILE A 76 -1.57 -10.70 -4.75
N ARG A 77 -1.35 -10.61 -6.06
CA ARG A 77 -2.29 -11.08 -7.09
C ARG A 77 -2.57 -12.58 -6.92
N HIS A 78 -1.54 -13.37 -6.67
CA HIS A 78 -1.69 -14.80 -6.42
C HIS A 78 -2.59 -15.08 -5.22
N GLN A 79 -2.34 -14.44 -4.08
CA GLN A 79 -3.16 -14.59 -2.88
C GLN A 79 -4.62 -14.20 -3.12
N MET A 80 -4.83 -13.13 -3.84
CA MET A 80 -6.18 -12.65 -4.18
C MET A 80 -6.93 -13.62 -5.09
N VAL A 81 -6.28 -14.10 -6.16
CA VAL A 81 -6.90 -15.06 -7.09
C VAL A 81 -7.23 -16.36 -6.37
N MET A 82 -6.33 -16.87 -5.54
CA MET A 82 -6.57 -18.09 -4.74
C MET A 82 -7.76 -17.91 -3.79
N LEU A 83 -7.84 -16.77 -3.12
CA LEU A 83 -8.94 -16.47 -2.21
C LEU A 83 -10.29 -16.42 -2.96
N PHE A 84 -10.36 -15.67 -4.04
CA PHE A 84 -11.58 -15.54 -4.83
C PHE A 84 -12.02 -16.88 -5.45
N SER A 85 -11.07 -17.65 -5.97
CA SER A 85 -11.36 -18.95 -6.60
C SER A 85 -11.86 -20.01 -5.63
N ALA A 86 -11.66 -19.80 -4.32
CA ALA A 86 -12.22 -20.65 -3.27
C ALA A 86 -13.64 -20.26 -2.85
N GLN A 87 -14.15 -19.12 -3.32
CA GLN A 87 -15.50 -18.63 -3.01
C GLN A 87 -16.54 -19.11 -4.00
N THR A 88 -17.78 -19.20 -3.54
CA THR A 88 -18.93 -19.37 -4.40
C THR A 88 -19.66 -18.04 -4.62
N SER A 89 -20.40 -17.92 -5.70
CA SER A 89 -21.25 -16.75 -5.94
C SER A 89 -22.27 -16.54 -4.82
N GLU A 90 -22.80 -17.61 -4.26
CA GLU A 90 -23.72 -17.57 -3.11
C GLU A 90 -23.05 -16.95 -1.88
N THR A 91 -21.84 -17.36 -1.55
CA THR A 91 -21.09 -16.82 -0.39
C THR A 91 -20.81 -15.33 -0.55
N ILE A 92 -20.39 -14.91 -1.75
CA ILE A 92 -20.06 -13.50 -2.00
C ILE A 92 -21.32 -12.62 -2.00
N ASN A 93 -22.44 -13.12 -2.50
CA ASN A 93 -23.70 -12.38 -2.58
C ASN A 93 -24.55 -12.48 -1.29
N ALA A 94 -24.15 -13.29 -0.33
CA ALA A 94 -24.79 -13.35 0.98
C ALA A 94 -24.74 -11.98 1.71
N PRO A 95 -25.64 -11.70 2.66
CA PRO A 95 -25.49 -10.54 3.54
C PRO A 95 -24.09 -10.49 4.15
N ASP A 96 -23.44 -9.35 4.10
CA ASP A 96 -22.05 -9.14 4.52
C ASP A 96 -20.98 -9.99 3.79
N GLY A 97 -21.34 -10.79 2.80
CA GLY A 97 -20.43 -11.66 2.07
C GLY A 97 -19.26 -10.92 1.43
N ARG A 98 -19.52 -9.78 0.80
CA ARG A 98 -18.48 -8.93 0.18
C ARG A 98 -17.56 -8.31 1.21
N GLU A 99 -18.09 -7.86 2.34
CA GLU A 99 -17.29 -7.27 3.42
C GLU A 99 -16.43 -8.34 4.11
N ASN A 100 -16.97 -9.51 4.38
CA ASN A 100 -16.21 -10.64 4.92
C ASN A 100 -15.08 -11.03 3.98
N LEU A 101 -15.34 -11.09 2.67
CA LEU A 101 -14.32 -11.36 1.66
C LEU A 101 -13.24 -10.28 1.62
N ARG A 102 -13.62 -9.00 1.75
CA ARG A 102 -12.69 -7.87 1.80
C ARG A 102 -11.75 -7.99 3.01
N LEU A 103 -12.29 -8.27 4.18
CA LEU A 103 -11.50 -8.43 5.41
C LEU A 103 -10.57 -9.65 5.33
N GLU A 104 -11.03 -10.74 4.77
CA GLU A 104 -10.19 -11.93 4.53
C GLU A 104 -9.08 -11.63 3.51
N ALA A 105 -9.41 -10.92 2.44
CA ALA A 105 -8.45 -10.47 1.43
C ALA A 105 -7.36 -9.59 2.05
N LEU A 106 -7.75 -8.61 2.87
CA LEU A 106 -6.82 -7.75 3.60
C LEU A 106 -5.86 -8.58 4.46
N LYS A 107 -6.40 -9.51 5.24
CA LYS A 107 -5.59 -10.38 6.08
C LYS A 107 -4.60 -11.23 5.27
N LYS A 108 -5.04 -11.83 4.19
CA LYS A 108 -4.19 -12.65 3.29
C LYS A 108 -3.04 -11.82 2.72
N VAL A 109 -3.31 -10.61 2.26
CA VAL A 109 -2.29 -9.71 1.72
C VAL A 109 -1.32 -9.27 2.83
N GLN A 110 -1.83 -8.89 3.99
CA GLN A 110 -1.00 -8.50 5.14
C GLN A 110 -0.08 -9.64 5.59
N ASP A 111 -0.59 -10.85 5.70
CA ASP A 111 0.19 -12.02 6.11
C ASP A 111 1.29 -12.34 5.07
N ALA A 112 0.97 -12.27 3.78
CA ALA A 112 1.92 -12.51 2.70
C ALA A 112 3.05 -11.46 2.69
N ILE A 113 2.71 -10.19 2.81
CA ILE A 113 3.70 -9.09 2.85
C ILE A 113 4.53 -9.14 4.15
N ASN A 114 3.91 -9.45 5.27
CA ASN A 114 4.63 -9.62 6.53
C ASN A 114 5.66 -10.77 6.46
N GLY A 115 5.35 -11.84 5.74
CA GLY A 115 6.29 -12.94 5.49
C GLY A 115 7.54 -12.51 4.71
N GLU A 116 7.38 -11.60 3.77
CA GLU A 116 8.49 -11.11 2.92
C GLU A 116 9.26 -9.93 3.54
N GLU A 117 8.57 -8.99 4.15
CA GLU A 117 9.11 -7.71 4.60
C GLU A 117 9.28 -7.61 6.12
N GLY A 118 8.78 -8.57 6.89
CA GLY A 118 8.78 -8.53 8.36
C GLY A 118 7.77 -7.55 8.96
N LYS A 119 6.91 -6.96 8.14
CA LYS A 119 5.82 -6.05 8.53
C LYS A 119 4.71 -6.09 7.48
N PRO A 120 3.44 -5.85 7.85
CA PRO A 120 2.31 -6.04 6.93
C PRO A 120 2.19 -4.96 5.84
N ILE A 121 2.69 -3.76 6.01
CA ILE A 121 2.71 -2.61 5.09
C ILE A 121 1.32 -2.14 4.64
N VAL A 122 0.45 -3.04 4.18
CA VAL A 122 -0.90 -2.73 3.71
C VAL A 122 -1.81 -2.44 4.90
N GLU A 123 -2.39 -1.25 4.92
CA GLU A 123 -3.25 -0.79 6.01
C GLU A 123 -4.72 -1.15 5.77
N ASP A 124 -5.15 -1.12 4.51
CA ASP A 124 -6.52 -1.45 4.13
C ASP A 124 -6.58 -1.91 2.66
N LEU A 125 -7.70 -2.51 2.29
CA LEU A 125 -7.96 -3.04 0.96
C LEU A 125 -9.39 -2.71 0.56
N PHE A 126 -9.59 -2.30 -0.69
CA PHE A 126 -10.88 -1.90 -1.23
C PHE A 126 -11.18 -2.63 -2.53
N PHE A 127 -12.43 -3.06 -2.68
CA PHE A 127 -12.96 -3.47 -3.97
C PHE A 127 -13.60 -2.24 -4.63
N ASN A 128 -12.90 -1.63 -5.58
CA ASN A 128 -13.44 -0.50 -6.35
C ASN A 128 -14.57 -0.96 -7.26
N ASN A 129 -14.46 -2.21 -7.75
CA ASN A 129 -15.47 -2.87 -8.53
C ASN A 129 -15.37 -4.38 -8.30
N LEU A 130 -16.49 -5.04 -8.10
CA LEU A 130 -16.57 -6.50 -7.96
C LEU A 130 -17.79 -7.01 -8.71
N ILE A 131 -17.53 -7.68 -9.81
CA ILE A 131 -18.54 -8.26 -10.68
C ILE A 131 -18.47 -9.78 -10.57
N ILE A 132 -19.64 -10.40 -10.38
CA ILE A 132 -19.83 -11.85 -10.39
C ILE A 132 -20.77 -12.19 -11.55
N GLN A 133 -20.30 -13.07 -12.41
CA GLN A 133 -21.07 -13.49 -13.59
C GLN A 133 -21.15 -15.00 -13.68
#